data_6293cf7578628faacdc643d21e177916
#
_entry.id   6293cf7578628faacdc643d21e177916
#
_cell.length_a   1.000
_cell.length_b   1.000
_cell.length_c   1.000
_cell.angle_alpha   90.00
_cell.angle_beta   90.00
_cell.angle_gamma   90.00
#
_symmetry.space_group_name_H-M   'P 1'
#
loop_
_entity.id
_entity.type
_entity.pdbx_description
1 polymer ?
#
loop_
_entity_poly.entity_id
_entity_poly.type
_entity_poly.pdbx_seq_one_letter_code
_entity_poly.pdbx_strand_id
1 'polypeptide(L)'
;MCIRDRDSFHAYPGGAIGKIIGDRILVSGSPNIFPLMGRFHDHLLNDVELPFVETVLLRGGCGDKPLADLGVSDCKGFVVAGFGGGTMPDKFTDLLAKKASSGCTVIVSSRVSRVTVLEETMTSVKSKNVFPSGSLNTQKSALLLSLALDANLDAQELGKLFNVFSTK
;
A
#
# COMPACT_ATOMS: atom_id res chain seq x y z
N MET A 1 10.03 10.92 -3.18
CA MET A 1 11.43 10.50 -2.98
C MET A 1 12.17 11.66 -2.31
N CYS A 2 12.77 11.46 -1.15
CA CYS A 2 13.54 12.50 -0.47
C CYS A 2 15.03 12.31 -0.82
N ILE A 3 15.63 13.26 -1.53
CA ILE A 3 17.02 13.18 -2.01
C ILE A 3 17.97 14.00 -1.11
N ARG A 4 17.67 14.13 0.19
CA ARG A 4 18.52 14.91 1.12
C ARG A 4 19.60 14.09 1.80
N ASP A 5 19.62 12.80 1.57
CA ASP A 5 20.42 11.83 2.28
C ASP A 5 21.43 11.18 1.32
N ARG A 6 22.62 10.87 1.78
CA ARG A 6 23.64 10.18 0.97
C ARG A 6 23.20 8.78 0.56
N ASP A 7 22.32 8.14 1.35
CA ASP A 7 21.75 6.83 1.12
C ASP A 7 20.33 6.88 0.57
N SER A 8 19.99 7.88 -0.23
CA SER A 8 18.62 8.09 -0.74
C SER A 8 18.15 7.03 -1.73
N PHE A 9 19.08 6.35 -2.38
CA PHE A 9 18.77 5.34 -3.38
C PHE A 9 19.03 3.93 -2.85
N HIS A 10 17.98 3.23 -2.50
CA HIS A 10 18.03 1.85 -2.02
C HIS A 10 17.18 0.93 -2.90
N ALA A 11 17.68 -0.28 -3.13
CA ALA A 11 16.97 -1.35 -3.81
C ALA A 11 16.38 -2.34 -2.77
N TYR A 12 15.44 -1.88 -1.98
CA TYR A 12 14.77 -2.70 -0.97
C TYR A 12 13.34 -3.03 -1.43
N PRO A 13 12.84 -4.25 -1.16
CA PRO A 13 13.49 -5.41 -0.54
C PRO A 13 14.26 -6.31 -1.52
N GLY A 14 14.06 -6.16 -2.79
CA GLY A 14 14.50 -7.14 -3.82
C GLY A 14 15.98 -7.09 -4.19
N GLY A 15 16.74 -6.11 -3.66
CA GLY A 15 18.11 -5.89 -4.10
C GLY A 15 18.21 -5.11 -5.42
N ALA A 16 19.44 -4.78 -5.83
CA ALA A 16 19.69 -4.05 -7.06
C ALA A 16 19.60 -4.98 -8.28
N ILE A 17 18.87 -4.57 -9.31
CA ILE A 17 18.82 -5.28 -10.61
C ILE A 17 20.03 -4.92 -11.49
N GLY A 18 20.81 -3.94 -11.08
CA GLY A 18 22.01 -3.52 -11.79
C GLY A 18 22.80 -2.47 -11.01
N LYS A 19 23.94 -2.09 -11.57
CA LYS A 19 24.84 -1.06 -11.02
C LYS A 19 25.29 -0.13 -12.12
N ILE A 20 25.45 1.13 -11.78
CA ILE A 20 26.11 2.13 -12.65
C ILE A 20 27.50 2.33 -12.11
N ILE A 21 28.52 2.09 -12.95
CA ILE A 21 29.94 2.27 -12.60
C ILE A 21 30.57 3.17 -13.67
N GLY A 22 30.82 4.42 -13.33
CA GLY A 22 31.17 5.43 -14.31
C GLY A 22 30.07 5.57 -15.35
N ASP A 23 30.41 5.39 -16.63
CA ASP A 23 29.44 5.47 -17.75
C ASP A 23 28.86 4.09 -18.14
N ARG A 24 29.14 3.05 -17.38
CA ARG A 24 28.70 1.69 -17.69
C ARG A 24 27.52 1.27 -16.83
N ILE A 25 26.49 0.72 -17.45
CA ILE A 25 25.35 0.07 -16.80
C ILE A 25 25.58 -1.44 -16.81
N LEU A 26 25.71 -2.03 -15.63
CA LEU A 26 25.83 -3.48 -15.44
C LEU A 26 24.48 -4.01 -14.92
N VAL A 27 23.76 -4.76 -15.73
CA VAL A 27 22.48 -5.36 -15.36
C VAL A 27 22.74 -6.78 -14.87
N SER A 28 22.29 -7.10 -13.64
CA SER A 28 22.47 -8.39 -12.97
C SER A 28 21.16 -9.14 -12.74
N GLY A 29 20.02 -8.53 -13.03
CA GLY A 29 18.70 -9.13 -12.83
C GLY A 29 17.66 -8.51 -13.75
N SER A 30 16.47 -9.10 -13.74
CA SER A 30 15.30 -8.55 -14.43
C SER A 30 14.30 -8.03 -13.41
N PRO A 31 13.62 -6.90 -13.66
CA PRO A 31 12.50 -6.48 -12.84
C PRO A 31 11.36 -7.49 -12.97
N ASN A 32 10.67 -7.78 -11.87
CA ASN A 32 9.44 -8.54 -11.93
C ASN A 32 8.40 -7.73 -12.71
N ILE A 33 7.99 -8.23 -13.87
CA ILE A 33 6.94 -7.61 -14.68
C ILE A 33 5.61 -7.89 -13.98
N PHE A 34 4.87 -6.84 -13.73
CA PHE A 34 3.61 -6.89 -13.04
C PHE A 34 2.51 -7.46 -13.94
N PRO A 35 1.84 -8.57 -13.59
CA PRO A 35 0.86 -9.22 -14.49
C PRO A 35 -0.33 -8.34 -14.86
N LEU A 36 -0.61 -7.30 -14.05
CA LEU A 36 -1.73 -6.40 -14.25
C LEU A 36 -1.36 -5.04 -14.84
N MET A 37 -0.09 -4.84 -15.27
CA MET A 37 0.35 -3.53 -15.81
C MET A 37 -0.49 -3.10 -17.02
N GLY A 38 -0.92 -4.03 -17.87
CA GLY A 38 -1.78 -3.73 -19.01
C GLY A 38 -3.12 -3.09 -18.64
N ARG A 39 -3.65 -3.40 -17.47
CA ARG A 39 -4.92 -2.81 -16.99
C ARG A 39 -4.81 -1.35 -16.55
N PHE A 40 -3.61 -0.90 -16.23
CA PHE A 40 -3.35 0.48 -15.81
C PHE A 40 -2.80 1.35 -16.95
N HIS A 41 -2.49 0.76 -18.11
CA HIS A 41 -1.84 1.47 -19.19
C HIS A 41 -2.68 2.66 -19.70
N ASP A 42 -3.96 2.44 -19.92
CA ASP A 42 -4.86 3.48 -20.41
C ASP A 42 -5.08 4.60 -19.38
N HIS A 43 -5.08 4.26 -18.09
CA HIS A 43 -5.19 5.23 -17.00
C HIS A 43 -3.93 6.08 -16.82
N LEU A 44 -2.75 5.54 -17.18
CA LEU A 44 -1.48 6.26 -17.12
C LEU A 44 -1.28 7.22 -18.29
N LEU A 45 -1.94 6.96 -19.43
CA LEU A 45 -1.82 7.77 -20.64
C LEU A 45 -2.88 8.89 -20.74
N ASN A 46 -3.96 8.77 -20.00
CA ASN A 46 -5.03 9.75 -19.98
C ASN A 46 -4.92 10.61 -18.70
N ASP A 47 -5.28 11.88 -18.82
CA ASP A 47 -5.37 12.80 -17.69
C ASP A 47 -6.66 12.52 -16.90
N VAL A 48 -6.63 11.47 -16.07
CA VAL A 48 -7.76 10.97 -15.31
C VAL A 48 -7.62 11.40 -13.85
N GLU A 49 -8.68 11.96 -13.28
CA GLU A 49 -8.76 12.23 -11.85
C GLU A 49 -8.97 10.90 -11.09
N LEU A 50 -7.95 10.48 -10.35
CA LEU A 50 -7.99 9.22 -9.60
C LEU A 50 -8.91 9.33 -8.38
N PRO A 51 -9.60 8.23 -8.00
CA PRO A 51 -10.39 8.17 -6.78
C PRO A 51 -9.56 8.52 -5.54
N PHE A 52 -10.14 9.31 -4.66
CA PHE A 52 -9.47 9.70 -3.43
C PHE A 52 -9.31 8.49 -2.48
N VAL A 53 -8.06 8.27 -2.08
CA VAL A 53 -7.65 7.27 -1.08
C VAL A 53 -7.02 7.98 0.10
N GLU A 54 -7.62 7.82 1.27
CA GLU A 54 -7.12 8.43 2.49
C GLU A 54 -5.97 7.63 3.10
N THR A 55 -5.00 8.33 3.68
CA THR A 55 -3.87 7.71 4.38
C THR A 55 -3.88 8.07 5.87
N VAL A 56 -3.88 7.03 6.71
CA VAL A 56 -3.91 7.18 8.17
C VAL A 56 -2.61 6.70 8.77
N LEU A 57 -1.86 7.60 9.40
CA LEU A 57 -0.65 7.26 10.14
C LEU A 57 -0.97 7.05 11.61
N LEU A 58 -0.86 5.81 12.10
CA LEU A 58 -1.05 5.52 13.51
C LEU A 58 0.12 6.04 14.34
N ARG A 59 -0.21 6.68 15.48
CA ARG A 59 0.75 7.18 16.45
C ARG A 59 0.29 6.83 17.86
N GLY A 60 1.19 6.89 18.83
CA GLY A 60 0.82 6.73 20.24
C GLY A 60 -0.25 7.76 20.63
N GLY A 61 -1.27 7.33 21.36
CA GLY A 61 -2.35 8.20 21.83
C GLY A 61 -3.36 8.66 20.79
N CYS A 62 -3.34 8.13 19.55
CA CYS A 62 -4.30 8.55 18.53
C CYS A 62 -5.73 8.02 18.79
N GLY A 63 -5.88 6.90 19.49
CA GLY A 63 -7.18 6.27 19.71
C GLY A 63 -7.91 5.98 18.40
N ASP A 64 -9.22 6.13 18.41
CA ASP A 64 -10.14 5.98 17.30
C ASP A 64 -10.46 7.30 16.55
N LYS A 65 -10.03 8.42 17.12
CA LYS A 65 -10.26 9.76 16.56
C LYS A 65 -9.89 9.93 15.09
N PRO A 66 -8.71 9.45 14.62
CA PRO A 66 -8.30 9.70 13.23
C PRO A 66 -9.29 9.20 12.19
N LEU A 67 -10.05 8.15 12.48
CA LEU A 67 -11.07 7.65 11.56
C LEU A 67 -12.42 8.34 11.73
N ALA A 68 -12.75 8.79 12.94
CA ALA A 68 -13.99 9.50 13.21
C ALA A 68 -13.98 10.92 12.65
N ASP A 69 -12.82 11.61 12.75
CA ASP A 69 -12.66 13.01 12.36
C ASP A 69 -12.43 13.20 10.84
N LEU A 70 -12.08 12.15 10.11
CA LEU A 70 -11.72 12.24 8.68
C LEU A 70 -12.91 12.45 7.74
N GLY A 71 -14.10 12.71 8.24
CA GLY A 71 -15.25 13.07 7.39
C GLY A 71 -15.53 12.11 6.23
N VAL A 72 -15.28 10.84 6.43
CA VAL A 72 -14.97 9.78 5.48
C VAL A 72 -16.18 9.29 4.69
N SER A 73 -17.20 10.11 4.47
CA SER A 73 -18.36 9.71 3.69
C SER A 73 -18.04 9.36 2.24
N ASP A 74 -17.04 10.00 1.64
CA ASP A 74 -16.77 9.89 0.20
C ASP A 74 -15.48 9.11 -0.15
N CYS A 75 -14.71 8.64 0.84
CA CYS A 75 -13.48 7.90 0.59
C CYS A 75 -13.78 6.44 0.21
N LYS A 76 -13.36 6.04 -0.98
CA LYS A 76 -13.52 4.67 -1.49
C LYS A 76 -12.47 3.70 -0.96
N GLY A 77 -11.36 4.21 -0.43
CA GLY A 77 -10.26 3.40 0.06
C GLY A 77 -9.43 4.09 1.13
N PHE A 78 -8.79 3.26 1.95
CA PHE A 78 -7.89 3.68 3.02
C PHE A 78 -6.58 2.94 2.97
N VAL A 79 -5.49 3.65 3.27
CA VAL A 79 -4.23 3.01 3.61
C VAL A 79 -3.86 3.36 5.04
N VAL A 80 -3.75 2.35 5.90
CA VAL A 80 -3.44 2.54 7.31
C VAL A 80 -2.00 2.13 7.57
N ALA A 81 -1.17 3.08 7.97
CA ALA A 81 0.20 2.82 8.41
C ALA A 81 0.22 2.42 9.88
N GLY A 82 0.22 1.10 10.13
CA GLY A 82 0.30 0.50 11.47
C GLY A 82 1.70 0.50 12.06
N PHE A 83 1.82 -0.06 13.26
CA PHE A 83 3.10 -0.26 13.93
C PHE A 83 3.78 -1.52 13.40
N GLY A 84 5.11 -1.54 13.34
CA GLY A 84 5.88 -2.73 12.95
C GLY A 84 5.34 -3.39 11.69
N GLY A 85 4.99 -4.65 11.75
CA GLY A 85 4.43 -5.44 10.64
C GLY A 85 2.95 -5.20 10.33
N GLY A 86 2.41 -4.03 10.67
CA GLY A 86 1.00 -3.69 10.44
C GLY A 86 0.10 -3.88 11.66
N THR A 87 0.69 -3.90 12.87
CA THR A 87 -0.09 -4.00 14.11
C THR A 87 -0.80 -2.70 14.46
N MET A 88 -1.96 -2.82 15.08
CA MET A 88 -2.78 -1.68 15.49
C MET A 88 -3.61 -2.01 16.73
N PRO A 89 -4.09 -1.00 17.49
CA PRO A 89 -4.95 -1.23 18.65
C PRO A 89 -6.29 -1.86 18.28
N ASP A 90 -6.86 -2.71 19.15
CA ASP A 90 -8.10 -3.46 18.88
C ASP A 90 -9.27 -2.55 18.51
N LYS A 91 -9.47 -1.44 19.23
CA LYS A 91 -10.53 -0.47 18.89
C LYS A 91 -10.43 0.07 17.48
N PHE A 92 -9.19 0.26 17.01
CA PHE A 92 -8.93 0.73 15.65
C PHE A 92 -9.24 -0.36 14.63
N THR A 93 -8.91 -1.60 14.96
CA THR A 93 -9.21 -2.79 14.16
C THR A 93 -10.71 -2.96 13.94
N ASP A 94 -11.51 -2.82 15.02
CA ASP A 94 -12.98 -2.90 14.94
C ASP A 94 -13.58 -1.82 14.03
N LEU A 95 -13.03 -0.62 14.12
CA LEU A 95 -13.46 0.51 13.29
C LEU A 95 -13.15 0.28 11.81
N LEU A 96 -11.96 -0.24 11.50
CA LEU A 96 -11.58 -0.63 10.14
C LEU A 96 -12.49 -1.75 9.60
N ALA A 97 -12.79 -2.75 10.42
CA ALA A 97 -13.69 -3.83 10.03
C ALA A 97 -15.09 -3.30 9.65
N LYS A 98 -15.63 -2.35 10.41
CA LYS A 98 -16.91 -1.68 10.10
C LYS A 98 -16.83 -0.93 8.77
N LYS A 99 -15.76 -0.15 8.54
CA LYS A 99 -15.57 0.59 7.28
C LYS A 99 -15.41 -0.35 6.09
N ALA A 100 -14.63 -1.41 6.23
CA ALA A 100 -14.46 -2.41 5.19
C ALA A 100 -15.78 -3.14 4.88
N SER A 101 -16.63 -3.38 5.89
CA SER A 101 -17.96 -3.97 5.71
C SER A 101 -18.95 -3.03 5.01
N SER A 102 -18.74 -1.72 5.08
CA SER A 102 -19.55 -0.74 4.34
C SER A 102 -19.07 -0.50 2.90
N GLY A 103 -18.15 -1.31 2.41
CA GLY A 103 -17.69 -1.27 1.01
C GLY A 103 -16.38 -0.55 0.76
N CYS A 104 -15.74 0.02 1.80
CA CYS A 104 -14.41 0.62 1.64
C CYS A 104 -13.32 -0.44 1.54
N THR A 105 -12.36 -0.24 0.67
CA THR A 105 -11.14 -1.06 0.62
C THR A 105 -10.09 -0.53 1.59
N VAL A 106 -9.50 -1.40 2.38
CA VAL A 106 -8.47 -1.04 3.36
C VAL A 106 -7.16 -1.76 3.05
N ILE A 107 -6.08 -1.02 2.94
CA ILE A 107 -4.74 -1.57 2.85
C ILE A 107 -4.01 -1.30 4.16
N VAL A 108 -3.51 -2.37 4.79
CA VAL A 108 -2.68 -2.27 5.99
C VAL A 108 -1.21 -2.19 5.57
N SER A 109 -0.59 -1.05 5.85
CA SER A 109 0.82 -0.77 5.60
C SER A 109 1.57 -0.54 6.91
N SER A 110 2.82 -0.17 6.83
CA SER A 110 3.64 0.14 7.99
C SER A 110 4.13 1.58 8.00
N ARG A 111 4.20 2.16 9.18
CA ARG A 111 4.92 3.43 9.43
C ARG A 111 6.44 3.27 9.47
N VAL A 112 6.90 2.02 9.57
CA VAL A 112 8.32 1.69 9.61
C VAL A 112 8.81 1.45 8.20
N SER A 113 9.89 2.13 7.81
CA SER A 113 10.55 1.90 6.53
C SER A 113 11.19 0.49 6.51
N ARG A 114 11.22 -0.13 5.34
CA ARG A 114 11.86 -1.43 5.10
C ARG A 114 11.21 -2.60 5.87
N VAL A 115 9.91 -2.53 6.08
CA VAL A 115 9.12 -3.64 6.64
C VAL A 115 8.18 -4.16 5.57
N THR A 116 8.05 -5.49 5.49
CA THR A 116 7.02 -6.14 4.70
C THR A 116 5.84 -6.46 5.60
N VAL A 117 4.66 -6.00 5.21
CA VAL A 117 3.41 -6.31 5.91
C VAL A 117 2.78 -7.52 5.23
N LEU A 118 2.60 -8.58 5.99
CA LEU A 118 1.97 -9.82 5.55
C LEU A 118 0.66 -10.04 6.31
N GLU A 119 -0.19 -10.91 5.81
CA GLU A 119 -1.43 -11.26 6.49
C GLU A 119 -1.16 -11.80 7.90
N GLU A 120 -0.08 -12.56 8.08
CA GLU A 120 0.33 -13.15 9.35
C GLU A 120 0.95 -12.14 10.32
N THR A 121 1.47 -11.02 9.83
CA THR A 121 2.14 -10.01 10.66
C THR A 121 1.24 -8.86 11.09
N MET A 122 0.22 -8.55 10.29
CA MET A 122 -0.72 -7.48 10.64
C MET A 122 -1.72 -7.95 11.68
N THR A 123 -2.28 -7.01 12.45
CA THR A 123 -3.43 -7.31 13.30
C THR A 123 -4.58 -7.80 12.43
N SER A 124 -5.13 -8.97 12.77
CA SER A 124 -6.21 -9.57 11.99
C SER A 124 -7.44 -8.68 12.01
N VAL A 125 -7.83 -8.21 10.83
CA VAL A 125 -9.10 -7.50 10.61
C VAL A 125 -10.03 -8.43 9.85
N LYS A 126 -11.06 -8.89 10.49
CA LYS A 126 -12.02 -9.85 9.89
C LYS A 126 -12.89 -9.16 8.84
N SER A 127 -12.36 -8.96 7.66
CA SER A 127 -13.12 -8.43 6.52
C SER A 127 -12.50 -8.85 5.20
N LYS A 128 -13.34 -9.05 4.19
CA LYS A 128 -12.91 -9.42 2.83
C LYS A 128 -12.24 -8.27 2.07
N ASN A 129 -12.40 -7.03 2.54
CA ASN A 129 -11.88 -5.84 1.88
C ASN A 129 -10.68 -5.24 2.61
N VAL A 130 -9.91 -6.06 3.34
CA VAL A 130 -8.69 -5.65 4.05
C VAL A 130 -7.51 -6.48 3.56
N PHE A 131 -6.47 -5.83 3.06
CA PHE A 131 -5.31 -6.48 2.45
C PHE A 131 -4.00 -5.93 3.03
N PRO A 132 -2.95 -6.76 3.13
CA PRO A 132 -1.61 -6.29 3.47
C PRO A 132 -0.98 -5.55 2.30
N SER A 133 -0.14 -4.56 2.58
CA SER A 133 0.60 -3.81 1.56
C SER A 133 1.80 -4.56 0.97
N GLY A 134 2.18 -5.68 1.57
CA GLY A 134 3.45 -6.33 1.23
C GLY A 134 4.64 -5.41 1.51
N SER A 135 5.54 -5.33 0.57
CA SER A 135 6.73 -4.47 0.62
C SER A 135 6.50 -3.00 0.21
N LEU A 136 5.27 -2.65 -0.15
CA LEU A 136 4.92 -1.28 -0.51
C LEU A 136 4.81 -0.40 0.74
N ASN A 137 5.42 0.79 0.68
CA ASN A 137 5.19 1.81 1.70
C ASN A 137 3.79 2.43 1.54
N THR A 138 3.38 3.24 2.52
CA THR A 138 2.05 3.86 2.59
C THR A 138 1.70 4.66 1.33
N GLN A 139 2.63 5.47 0.81
CA GLN A 139 2.40 6.33 -0.36
C GLN A 139 2.21 5.51 -1.64
N LYS A 140 3.06 4.50 -1.85
CA LYS A 140 2.94 3.60 -3.01
C LYS A 140 1.67 2.77 -2.94
N SER A 141 1.30 2.32 -1.73
CA SER A 141 0.05 1.60 -1.51
C SER A 141 -1.17 2.46 -1.82
N ALA A 142 -1.15 3.73 -1.44
CA ALA A 142 -2.25 4.66 -1.73
C ALA A 142 -2.41 4.89 -3.23
N LEU A 143 -1.31 5.15 -3.94
CA LEU A 143 -1.35 5.33 -5.40
C LEU A 143 -1.83 4.07 -6.11
N LEU A 144 -1.32 2.90 -5.72
CA LEU A 144 -1.73 1.63 -6.31
C LEU A 144 -3.21 1.33 -6.04
N LEU A 145 -3.69 1.60 -4.83
CA LEU A 145 -5.10 1.43 -4.49
C LEU A 145 -5.98 2.39 -5.30
N SER A 146 -5.58 3.66 -5.44
CA SER A 146 -6.30 4.64 -6.24
C SER A 146 -6.46 4.20 -7.70
N LEU A 147 -5.37 3.72 -8.33
CA LEU A 147 -5.38 3.16 -9.67
C LEU A 147 -6.27 1.90 -9.77
N ALA A 148 -6.20 1.03 -8.78
CA ALA A 148 -6.99 -0.20 -8.75
C ALA A 148 -8.49 0.06 -8.60
N LEU A 149 -8.87 1.06 -7.79
CA LEU A 149 -10.25 1.50 -7.64
C LEU A 149 -10.77 2.16 -8.91
N ASP A 150 -9.95 2.94 -9.60
CA ASP A 150 -10.31 3.55 -10.89
C ASP A 150 -10.51 2.49 -11.98
N ALA A 151 -9.65 1.47 -12.00
CA ALA A 151 -9.78 0.31 -12.87
C ALA A 151 -10.94 -0.65 -12.47
N ASN A 152 -11.71 -0.33 -11.44
CA ASN A 152 -12.82 -1.12 -10.91
C ASN A 152 -12.45 -2.58 -10.59
N LEU A 153 -11.25 -2.79 -10.01
CA LEU A 153 -10.84 -4.12 -9.57
C LEU A 153 -11.71 -4.60 -8.40
N ASP A 154 -12.15 -5.85 -8.48
CA ASP A 154 -12.86 -6.48 -7.39
C ASP A 154 -11.95 -6.88 -6.22
N ALA A 155 -12.54 -7.33 -5.09
CA ALA A 155 -11.78 -7.72 -3.91
C ALA A 155 -10.79 -8.88 -4.17
N GLN A 156 -11.12 -9.80 -5.07
CA GLN A 156 -10.25 -10.91 -5.42
C GLN A 156 -9.04 -10.44 -6.25
N GLU A 157 -9.28 -9.57 -7.19
CA GLU A 157 -8.24 -8.94 -8.02
C GLU A 157 -7.31 -8.06 -7.16
N LEU A 158 -7.89 -7.28 -6.23
CA LEU A 158 -7.12 -6.48 -5.26
C LEU A 158 -6.23 -7.37 -4.39
N GLY A 159 -6.76 -8.48 -3.87
CA GLY A 159 -5.98 -9.44 -3.12
C GLY A 159 -4.80 -10.00 -3.91
N LYS A 160 -5.01 -10.39 -5.16
CA LYS A 160 -3.94 -10.85 -6.08
C LYS A 160 -2.92 -9.74 -6.34
N LEU A 161 -3.37 -8.52 -6.57
CA LEU A 161 -2.55 -7.35 -6.85
C LEU A 161 -1.57 -7.06 -5.71
N PHE A 162 -2.06 -6.96 -4.48
CA PHE A 162 -1.23 -6.67 -3.32
C PHE A 162 -0.37 -7.87 -2.90
N ASN A 163 -0.83 -9.11 -3.14
CA ASN A 163 -0.07 -10.31 -2.81
C ASN A 163 1.23 -10.44 -3.62
N VAL A 164 1.32 -9.86 -4.80
CA VAL A 164 2.58 -9.81 -5.58
C VAL A 164 3.72 -9.15 -4.79
N PHE A 165 3.41 -8.18 -3.94
CA PHE A 165 4.39 -7.50 -3.09
C PHE A 165 4.65 -8.20 -1.75
N SER A 166 3.92 -9.28 -1.46
CA SER A 166 4.05 -10.11 -0.26
C SER A 166 4.93 -11.34 -0.51
N THR A 167 5.04 -11.77 -1.76
CA THR A 167 5.88 -12.91 -2.16
C THR A 167 7.30 -12.45 -2.52
N LYS A 168 8.28 -13.29 -2.21
CA LYS A 168 9.69 -13.11 -2.60
C LYS A 168 9.88 -13.44 -4.07
#